data_23bf372a3dc2ec2675dea4858f581d28
#
_entry.id   23bf372a3dc2ec2675dea4858f581d28
#
_cell.length_a   1.000
_cell.length_b   1.000
_cell.length_c   1.000
_cell.angle_alpha   90.00
_cell.angle_beta   90.00
_cell.angle_gamma   90.00
#
_symmetry.space_group_name_H-M   'P 1'
#
loop_
_entity.id
_entity.type
_entity.pdbx_description
1 polymer ?
#
loop_
_entity_poly.entity_id
_entity_poly.type
_entity_poly.pdbx_seq_one_letter_code
_entity_poly.pdbx_strand_id
1 'polypeptide(L)'
;MDMNRTLHDTNNAQRILKLTADTMLLVDKNGVCIDIDPHCDLWFLQDEILLGKNIFELLPEYTRERVVPVFQSVLEGKKSVSKNFKLVLKEDVYYFKCIMHPYDDMVLCQYRDITQRSNVKRQLEQTNRTLREIQKVAQIGQWVYNTNENVFHYLGHTGVLCEETVRSISFEKYREYIVEEDRQTFINWKLRNLERFNTDSISYRVQVNGEIYYMRIQAYLREELPDGSLTIEGYI
;
A
#
# COMPACT_ATOMS: atom_id res chain seq x y z
N MET A 1 -1.16 49.01 20.73
CA MET A 1 -1.73 47.94 19.90
C MET A 1 -0.65 46.96 19.59
N ASP A 2 -0.61 45.98 20.41
CA ASP A 2 -0.24 44.57 20.32
C ASP A 2 0.96 44.13 19.46
N MET A 3 2.15 44.48 19.92
CA MET A 3 3.38 43.79 19.50
C MET A 3 3.63 42.46 20.23
N ASN A 4 2.82 42.12 21.23
CA ASN A 4 2.98 40.88 22.02
C ASN A 4 2.27 39.64 21.45
N ARG A 5 1.38 39.79 20.48
CA ARG A 5 0.69 38.66 19.86
C ARG A 5 1.52 37.92 18.81
N THR A 6 2.37 38.63 18.09
CA THR A 6 3.23 38.09 17.04
C THR A 6 4.36 37.16 17.55
N LEU A 7 4.93 37.41 18.71
CA LEU A 7 6.01 36.58 19.29
C LEU A 7 5.50 35.26 19.86
N HIS A 8 4.25 35.21 20.37
CA HIS A 8 3.66 33.95 20.85
C HIS A 8 3.22 33.04 19.72
N ASP A 9 2.71 33.59 18.63
CA ASP A 9 2.27 32.83 17.45
C ASP A 9 3.47 32.27 16.67
N THR A 10 4.57 33.02 16.54
CA THR A 10 5.81 32.55 15.92
C THR A 10 6.45 31.40 16.70
N ASN A 11 6.44 31.46 18.03
CA ASN A 11 7.04 30.40 18.85
C ASN A 11 6.23 29.09 18.81
N ASN A 12 4.90 29.17 18.75
CA ASN A 12 4.05 27.99 18.59
C ASN A 12 4.12 27.42 17.17
N ALA A 13 4.18 28.25 16.13
CA ALA A 13 4.40 27.82 14.77
C ALA A 13 5.74 27.11 14.63
N GLN A 14 6.83 27.64 15.17
CA GLN A 14 8.15 27.01 15.19
C GLN A 14 8.15 25.68 16.00
N ARG A 15 7.42 25.60 17.10
CA ARG A 15 7.27 24.34 17.86
C ARG A 15 6.50 23.27 17.09
N ILE A 16 5.46 23.65 16.36
CA ILE A 16 4.69 22.75 15.50
C ILE A 16 5.56 22.28 14.33
N LEU A 17 6.32 23.17 13.70
CA LEU A 17 7.27 22.84 12.63
C LEU A 17 8.32 21.84 13.10
N LYS A 18 8.86 22.00 14.31
CA LYS A 18 9.81 21.04 14.94
C LYS A 18 9.21 19.64 15.17
N LEU A 19 7.89 19.54 15.31
CA LEU A 19 7.22 18.24 15.53
C LEU A 19 6.93 17.50 14.23
N THR A 20 7.04 18.15 13.07
CA THR A 20 6.66 17.55 11.78
C THR A 20 7.76 16.76 11.11
N ALA A 21 8.97 16.71 11.60
CA ALA A 21 10.13 16.02 10.98
C ALA A 21 10.28 16.28 9.46
N ASP A 22 9.70 17.39 8.97
CA ASP A 22 9.74 17.80 7.58
C ASP A 22 10.71 18.96 7.41
N THR A 23 11.53 18.90 6.41
CA THR A 23 12.42 20.01 6.05
C THR A 23 11.67 21.05 5.25
N MET A 24 11.88 22.32 5.55
CA MET A 24 11.25 23.44 4.85
C MET A 24 12.29 24.35 4.22
N LEU A 25 12.05 24.70 2.95
CA LEU A 25 12.85 25.66 2.19
C LEU A 25 11.96 26.76 1.67
N LEU A 26 12.38 28.01 1.80
CA LEU A 26 11.77 29.13 1.09
C LEU A 26 12.58 29.42 -0.18
N VAL A 27 11.95 29.39 -1.32
CA VAL A 27 12.58 29.45 -2.63
C VAL A 27 11.96 30.61 -3.43
N ASP A 28 12.81 31.48 -3.99
CA ASP A 28 12.36 32.59 -4.83
C ASP A 28 11.89 32.11 -6.21
N LYS A 29 11.32 33.02 -6.99
CA LYS A 29 10.80 32.73 -8.35
C LYS A 29 11.86 32.21 -9.34
N ASN A 30 13.15 32.44 -9.07
CA ASN A 30 14.26 31.97 -9.89
C ASN A 30 14.81 30.62 -9.45
N GLY A 31 14.27 30.05 -8.35
CA GLY A 31 14.75 28.78 -7.78
C GLY A 31 15.86 28.93 -6.75
N VAL A 32 16.15 30.18 -6.30
CA VAL A 32 17.18 30.43 -5.30
C VAL A 32 16.62 30.18 -3.90
N CYS A 33 17.31 29.40 -3.09
CA CYS A 33 16.96 29.16 -1.70
C CYS A 33 17.23 30.42 -0.87
N ILE A 34 16.19 31.03 -0.32
CA ILE A 34 16.23 32.26 0.46
C ILE A 34 16.34 31.98 1.95
N ASP A 35 15.67 30.91 2.40
CA ASP A 35 15.64 30.51 3.81
C ASP A 35 15.48 28.99 3.93
N ILE A 36 15.97 28.43 5.04
CA ILE A 36 15.92 26.99 5.32
C ILE A 36 15.66 26.77 6.80
N ASP A 37 14.79 25.81 7.11
CA ASP A 37 14.59 25.39 8.50
C ASP A 37 15.91 24.85 9.08
N PRO A 38 16.40 25.37 10.22
CA PRO A 38 17.63 24.94 10.85
C PRO A 38 17.63 23.49 11.35
N HIS A 39 16.47 22.82 11.33
CA HIS A 39 16.33 21.38 11.64
C HIS A 39 16.26 20.50 10.39
N CYS A 40 16.82 21.00 9.29
CA CYS A 40 16.89 20.30 8.03
C CYS A 40 17.74 19.02 8.14
N ASP A 41 17.05 17.87 8.21
CA ASP A 41 17.67 16.53 8.18
C ASP A 41 17.84 15.99 6.73
N LEU A 42 17.85 16.89 5.74
CA LEU A 42 18.25 16.51 4.40
C LEU A 42 19.75 16.29 4.36
N TRP A 43 20.21 15.17 4.92
CA TRP A 43 21.61 14.78 5.07
C TRP A 43 22.45 14.87 3.78
N PHE A 44 21.80 14.88 2.60
CA PHE A 44 22.43 15.05 1.29
C PHE A 44 22.50 16.51 0.84
N LEU A 45 21.88 17.44 1.57
CA LEU A 45 21.88 18.87 1.33
C LEU A 45 22.20 19.56 2.66
N GLN A 46 23.50 19.77 2.91
CA GLN A 46 23.93 20.55 4.07
C GLN A 46 23.48 22.00 3.92
N ASP A 47 23.02 22.63 4.99
CA ASP A 47 22.46 24.00 5.00
C ASP A 47 23.37 25.03 4.29
N GLU A 48 24.69 24.92 4.48
CA GLU A 48 25.68 25.76 3.86
C GLU A 48 25.74 25.63 2.33
N ILE A 49 25.19 24.55 1.77
CA ILE A 49 25.19 24.28 0.33
C ILE A 49 23.95 24.87 -0.35
N LEU A 50 22.83 25.00 0.38
CA LEU A 50 21.55 25.40 -0.19
C LEU A 50 21.31 26.90 -0.18
N LEU A 51 21.61 27.56 0.94
CA LEU A 51 21.28 28.96 1.11
C LEU A 51 22.00 29.83 0.04
N GLY A 52 21.22 30.65 -0.66
CA GLY A 52 21.69 31.50 -1.77
C GLY A 52 22.03 30.72 -3.06
N LYS A 53 21.80 29.43 -3.13
CA LYS A 53 22.01 28.62 -4.34
C LYS A 53 20.70 28.35 -5.07
N ASN A 54 20.81 28.16 -6.38
CA ASN A 54 19.67 27.67 -7.16
C ASN A 54 19.47 26.17 -6.92
N ILE A 55 18.37 25.82 -6.25
CA ILE A 55 18.07 24.42 -5.89
C ILE A 55 17.91 23.53 -7.12
N PHE A 56 17.49 24.07 -8.26
CA PHE A 56 17.29 23.28 -9.47
C PHE A 56 18.61 22.83 -10.09
N GLU A 57 19.68 23.63 -9.94
CA GLU A 57 21.01 23.26 -10.43
C GLU A 57 21.66 22.13 -9.62
N LEU A 58 21.22 21.96 -8.35
CA LEU A 58 21.70 20.90 -7.47
C LEU A 58 20.97 19.56 -7.71
N LEU A 59 19.83 19.60 -8.42
CA LEU A 59 19.07 18.39 -8.71
C LEU A 59 19.61 17.69 -9.96
N PRO A 60 19.65 16.33 -9.95
CA PRO A 60 19.89 15.56 -11.18
C PRO A 60 18.86 15.95 -12.27
N GLU A 61 19.31 15.95 -13.53
CA GLU A 61 18.52 16.40 -14.70
C GLU A 61 17.11 15.79 -14.71
N TYR A 62 17.01 14.47 -14.55
CA TYR A 62 15.73 13.75 -14.50
C TYR A 62 14.77 14.28 -13.41
N THR A 63 15.30 14.67 -12.25
CA THR A 63 14.49 15.20 -11.14
C THR A 63 14.11 16.65 -11.43
N ARG A 64 15.05 17.44 -11.94
CA ARG A 64 14.85 18.84 -12.32
C ARG A 64 13.73 19.02 -13.35
N GLU A 65 13.73 18.22 -14.41
CA GLU A 65 12.68 18.24 -15.43
C GLU A 65 11.27 18.03 -14.87
N ARG A 66 11.14 17.33 -13.75
CA ARG A 66 9.86 17.06 -13.09
C ARG A 66 9.50 18.08 -12.03
N VAL A 67 10.49 18.65 -11.36
CA VAL A 67 10.27 19.60 -10.24
C VAL A 67 9.96 20.99 -10.78
N VAL A 68 10.72 21.47 -11.78
CA VAL A 68 10.61 22.84 -12.30
C VAL A 68 9.21 23.16 -12.82
N PRO A 69 8.55 22.33 -13.65
CA PRO A 69 7.19 22.63 -14.12
C PRO A 69 6.16 22.69 -12.98
N VAL A 70 6.32 21.85 -11.94
CA VAL A 70 5.42 21.88 -10.77
C VAL A 70 5.64 23.15 -9.97
N PHE A 71 6.88 23.56 -9.75
CA PHE A 71 7.22 24.80 -9.08
C PHE A 71 6.65 26.03 -9.80
N GLN A 72 6.81 26.11 -11.12
CA GLN A 72 6.24 27.17 -11.93
C GLN A 72 4.72 27.20 -11.85
N SER A 73 4.06 26.04 -11.89
CA SER A 73 2.60 25.96 -11.76
C SER A 73 2.09 26.48 -10.42
N VAL A 74 2.88 26.33 -9.35
CA VAL A 74 2.55 26.87 -8.02
C VAL A 74 2.68 28.39 -8.00
N LEU A 75 3.74 28.95 -8.60
CA LEU A 75 3.93 30.39 -8.71
C LEU A 75 2.81 31.06 -9.51
N GLU A 76 2.43 30.50 -10.66
CA GLU A 76 1.43 31.07 -11.56
C GLU A 76 0.00 30.85 -11.00
N GLY A 77 -0.30 29.61 -10.61
CA GLY A 77 -1.64 29.19 -10.20
C GLY A 77 -2.01 29.56 -8.78
N LYS A 78 -1.05 30.04 -7.97
CA LYS A 78 -1.22 30.37 -6.54
C LYS A 78 -1.95 29.30 -5.73
N LYS A 79 -1.71 28.01 -6.07
CA LYS A 79 -2.30 26.84 -5.42
C LYS A 79 -1.21 25.89 -4.93
N SER A 80 -1.42 25.33 -3.75
CA SER A 80 -0.52 24.30 -3.18
C SER A 80 -0.57 23.01 -4.00
N VAL A 81 0.60 22.42 -4.25
CA VAL A 81 0.74 21.17 -4.99
C VAL A 81 1.56 20.18 -4.16
N SER A 82 1.08 18.94 -4.08
CA SER A 82 1.81 17.82 -3.44
C SER A 82 2.24 16.80 -4.49
N LYS A 83 3.52 16.49 -4.54
CA LYS A 83 4.10 15.49 -5.46
C LYS A 83 5.15 14.65 -4.77
N ASN A 84 5.28 13.41 -5.23
CA ASN A 84 6.38 12.54 -4.85
C ASN A 84 7.46 12.57 -5.92
N PHE A 85 8.69 12.74 -5.49
CA PHE A 85 9.88 12.77 -6.35
C PHE A 85 10.82 11.62 -5.98
N LYS A 86 11.48 11.09 -7.00
CA LYS A 86 12.58 10.14 -6.86
C LYS A 86 13.87 10.91 -7.04
N LEU A 87 14.81 10.73 -6.13
CA LEU A 87 16.17 11.27 -6.21
C LEU A 87 17.13 10.09 -6.25
N VAL A 88 18.04 10.10 -7.22
CA VAL A 88 19.12 9.11 -7.32
C VAL A 88 20.42 9.83 -7.05
N LEU A 89 21.08 9.47 -5.96
CA LEU A 89 22.37 10.03 -5.56
C LEU A 89 23.40 8.90 -5.52
N LYS A 90 24.42 8.98 -6.37
CA LYS A 90 25.36 7.89 -6.59
C LYS A 90 24.61 6.61 -6.99
N GLU A 91 24.59 5.59 -6.13
CA GLU A 91 23.90 4.32 -6.36
C GLU A 91 22.59 4.19 -5.56
N ASP A 92 22.33 5.14 -4.65
CA ASP A 92 21.18 5.09 -3.75
C ASP A 92 19.96 5.81 -4.32
N VAL A 93 18.78 5.27 -4.00
CA VAL A 93 17.47 5.79 -4.43
C VAL A 93 16.69 6.27 -3.24
N TYR A 94 16.34 7.54 -3.26
CA TYR A 94 15.52 8.20 -2.25
C TYR A 94 14.19 8.63 -2.82
N TYR A 95 13.16 8.61 -1.97
CA TYR A 95 11.82 9.07 -2.32
C TYR A 95 11.43 10.18 -1.37
N PHE A 96 11.06 11.33 -1.92
CA PHE A 96 10.61 12.49 -1.17
C PHE A 96 9.17 12.84 -1.54
N LYS A 97 8.37 13.13 -0.53
CA LYS A 97 7.13 13.87 -0.73
C LYS A 97 7.45 15.34 -0.59
N CYS A 98 7.22 16.12 -1.64
CA CYS A 98 7.34 17.57 -1.61
C CYS A 98 5.94 18.20 -1.69
N ILE A 99 5.66 19.12 -0.78
CA ILE A 99 4.47 19.98 -0.82
C ILE A 99 4.98 21.40 -1.05
N MET A 100 4.51 22.01 -2.14
CA MET A 100 4.87 23.37 -2.54
C MET A 100 3.68 24.26 -2.28
N HIS A 101 3.88 25.31 -1.49
CA HIS A 101 2.87 26.31 -1.16
C HIS A 101 3.26 27.67 -1.74
N PRO A 102 2.36 28.38 -2.41
CA PRO A 102 2.64 29.75 -2.82
C PRO A 102 2.77 30.63 -1.58
N TYR A 103 3.80 31.47 -1.58
CA TYR A 103 4.09 32.44 -0.52
C TYR A 103 4.56 33.74 -1.16
N ASP A 104 3.66 34.72 -1.32
CA ASP A 104 3.86 35.95 -2.08
C ASP A 104 4.33 35.67 -3.51
N ASP A 105 5.55 36.08 -3.87
CA ASP A 105 6.24 35.82 -5.14
C ASP A 105 7.28 34.69 -5.02
N MET A 106 7.20 33.88 -3.94
CA MET A 106 8.07 32.77 -3.60
C MET A 106 7.28 31.47 -3.44
N VAL A 107 7.96 30.39 -3.21
CA VAL A 107 7.37 29.07 -2.89
C VAL A 107 7.98 28.52 -1.61
N LEU A 108 7.14 28.18 -0.64
CA LEU A 108 7.50 27.40 0.51
C LEU A 108 7.45 25.91 0.13
N CYS A 109 8.60 25.27 0.11
CA CYS A 109 8.76 23.86 -0.21
C CYS A 109 8.93 23.06 1.09
N GLN A 110 8.03 22.13 1.36
CA GLN A 110 8.08 21.20 2.50
C GLN A 110 8.45 19.82 1.97
N TYR A 111 9.54 19.25 2.49
CA TYR A 111 10.07 17.95 2.08
C TYR A 111 9.96 16.94 3.22
N ARG A 112 9.44 15.75 2.89
CA ARG A 112 9.44 14.59 3.77
C ARG A 112 10.11 13.42 3.10
N ASP A 113 11.08 12.81 3.76
CA ASP A 113 11.63 11.54 3.31
C ASP A 113 10.60 10.42 3.51
N ILE A 114 10.23 9.78 2.42
CA ILE A 114 9.30 8.65 2.38
C ILE A 114 9.99 7.38 1.85
N THR A 115 11.32 7.34 1.84
CA THR A 115 12.13 6.25 1.24
C THR A 115 11.80 4.91 1.88
N GLN A 116 11.86 4.83 3.21
CA GLN A 116 11.55 3.59 3.93
C GLN A 116 10.14 3.09 3.62
N ARG A 117 9.14 3.99 3.70
CA ARG A 117 7.74 3.66 3.41
C ARG A 117 7.56 3.20 1.95
N SER A 118 8.22 3.89 1.02
CA SER A 118 8.13 3.56 -0.41
C SER A 118 8.79 2.21 -0.71
N ASN A 119 9.93 1.90 -0.08
CA ASN A 119 10.63 0.64 -0.24
C ASN A 119 9.81 -0.52 0.33
N VAL A 120 9.27 -0.40 1.54
CA VAL A 120 8.39 -1.41 2.15
C VAL A 120 7.17 -1.67 1.27
N LYS A 121 6.52 -0.60 0.78
CA LYS A 121 5.37 -0.74 -0.13
C LYS A 121 5.75 -1.49 -1.42
N ARG A 122 6.85 -1.12 -2.05
CA ARG A 122 7.33 -1.79 -3.28
C ARG A 122 7.67 -3.26 -3.02
N GLN A 123 8.34 -3.55 -1.92
CA GLN A 123 8.66 -4.92 -1.55
C GLN A 123 7.40 -5.76 -1.32
N LEU A 124 6.40 -5.21 -0.63
CA LEU A 124 5.10 -5.85 -0.44
C LEU A 124 4.39 -6.11 -1.78
N GLU A 125 4.36 -5.13 -2.68
CA GLU A 125 3.76 -5.27 -4.01
C GLU A 125 4.48 -6.34 -4.84
N GLN A 126 5.81 -6.37 -4.79
CA GLN A 126 6.62 -7.36 -5.48
C GLN A 126 6.40 -8.76 -4.91
N THR A 127 6.40 -8.90 -3.57
CA THR A 127 6.14 -10.19 -2.90
C THR A 127 4.75 -10.69 -3.25
N ASN A 128 3.73 -9.85 -3.18
CA ASN A 128 2.36 -10.21 -3.55
C ASN A 128 2.24 -10.64 -5.02
N ARG A 129 2.95 -9.96 -5.92
CA ARG A 129 3.00 -10.35 -7.33
C ARG A 129 3.62 -11.73 -7.50
N THR A 130 4.77 -11.96 -6.88
CA THR A 130 5.46 -13.26 -6.93
C THR A 130 4.60 -14.38 -6.36
N LEU A 131 3.93 -14.14 -5.22
CA LEU A 131 3.01 -15.12 -4.63
C LEU A 131 1.86 -15.48 -5.57
N ARG A 132 1.25 -14.50 -6.24
CA ARG A 132 0.18 -14.74 -7.22
C ARG A 132 0.66 -15.56 -8.41
N GLU A 133 1.86 -15.30 -8.92
CA GLU A 133 2.44 -16.09 -10.02
C GLU A 133 2.71 -17.54 -9.58
N ILE A 134 3.26 -17.75 -8.37
CA ILE A 134 3.48 -19.08 -7.81
C ILE A 134 2.15 -19.82 -7.64
N GLN A 135 1.13 -19.19 -7.07
CA GLN A 135 -0.20 -19.76 -6.90
C GLN A 135 -0.80 -20.18 -8.25
N LYS A 136 -0.65 -19.34 -9.27
CA LYS A 136 -1.12 -19.64 -10.63
C LYS A 136 -0.40 -20.85 -11.25
N VAL A 137 0.92 -20.90 -11.16
CA VAL A 137 1.73 -22.02 -11.71
C VAL A 137 1.46 -23.31 -10.95
N ALA A 138 1.33 -23.24 -9.64
CA ALA A 138 1.05 -24.40 -8.80
C ALA A 138 -0.43 -24.83 -8.81
N GLN A 139 -1.29 -24.06 -9.45
CA GLN A 139 -2.75 -24.26 -9.43
C GLN A 139 -3.32 -24.33 -8.02
N ILE A 140 -2.77 -23.53 -7.09
CA ILE A 140 -3.21 -23.47 -5.70
C ILE A 140 -4.09 -22.22 -5.52
N GLY A 141 -5.33 -22.44 -5.10
CA GLY A 141 -6.24 -21.41 -4.62
C GLY A 141 -6.23 -21.32 -3.09
N GLN A 142 -6.46 -20.14 -2.55
CA GLN A 142 -6.74 -19.92 -1.14
C GLN A 142 -8.23 -19.64 -0.97
N TRP A 143 -8.80 -20.14 0.11
CA TRP A 143 -10.20 -19.90 0.44
C TRP A 143 -10.37 -19.52 1.90
N VAL A 144 -11.42 -18.75 2.16
CA VAL A 144 -11.89 -18.38 3.49
C VAL A 144 -13.37 -18.75 3.55
N TYR A 145 -13.77 -19.53 4.54
CA TYR A 145 -15.18 -19.85 4.81
C TYR A 145 -15.66 -19.13 6.05
N ASN A 146 -16.71 -18.33 5.91
CA ASN A 146 -17.39 -17.66 7.02
C ASN A 146 -18.66 -18.42 7.36
N THR A 147 -18.81 -18.84 8.63
CA THR A 147 -19.96 -19.63 9.06
C THR A 147 -21.24 -18.82 9.17
N ASN A 148 -21.16 -17.53 9.47
CA ASN A 148 -22.34 -16.66 9.58
C ASN A 148 -22.98 -16.43 8.20
N GLU A 149 -22.12 -16.18 7.20
CA GLU A 149 -22.58 -15.96 5.82
C GLU A 149 -22.84 -17.27 5.07
N ASN A 150 -22.27 -18.37 5.55
CA ASN A 150 -22.27 -19.69 4.88
C ASN A 150 -21.69 -19.63 3.45
N VAL A 151 -20.62 -18.86 3.28
CA VAL A 151 -19.99 -18.53 2.00
C VAL A 151 -18.50 -18.85 2.02
N PHE A 152 -18.01 -19.44 0.92
CA PHE A 152 -16.60 -19.50 0.60
C PHE A 152 -16.19 -18.26 -0.18
N HIS A 153 -15.17 -17.56 0.31
CA HIS A 153 -14.48 -16.51 -0.40
C HIS A 153 -13.15 -17.04 -0.94
N TYR A 154 -12.90 -16.84 -2.21
CA TYR A 154 -11.69 -17.31 -2.85
C TYR A 154 -10.70 -16.17 -3.03
N LEU A 155 -9.44 -16.45 -2.71
CA LEU A 155 -8.32 -15.54 -2.84
C LEU A 155 -7.29 -16.14 -3.82
N GLY A 156 -7.07 -15.47 -4.93
CA GLY A 156 -6.13 -15.94 -5.93
C GLY A 156 -6.76 -16.82 -7.03
N HIS A 157 -5.95 -17.68 -7.63
CA HIS A 157 -6.37 -18.52 -8.75
C HIS A 157 -6.98 -19.82 -8.22
N THR A 158 -8.27 -20.03 -8.47
CA THR A 158 -8.99 -21.24 -8.07
C THR A 158 -9.19 -22.25 -9.21
N GLY A 159 -8.45 -22.08 -10.29
CA GLY A 159 -8.42 -22.98 -11.43
C GLY A 159 -9.75 -23.09 -12.15
N VAL A 160 -10.57 -24.02 -11.76
CA VAL A 160 -11.76 -24.47 -12.52
C VAL A 160 -13.08 -23.91 -12.01
N LEU A 161 -13.15 -23.59 -10.72
CA LEU A 161 -14.44 -23.27 -10.04
C LEU A 161 -14.83 -21.81 -10.11
N CYS A 162 -13.90 -20.94 -10.37
CA CYS A 162 -14.17 -19.51 -10.47
C CYS A 162 -13.53 -18.95 -11.73
N GLU A 163 -14.36 -18.50 -12.67
CA GLU A 163 -13.93 -17.48 -13.61
C GLU A 163 -13.35 -16.31 -12.79
N GLU A 164 -12.37 -15.59 -13.32
CA GLU A 164 -11.63 -14.50 -12.63
C GLU A 164 -12.53 -13.48 -11.88
N THR A 165 -13.83 -13.50 -12.13
CA THR A 165 -14.85 -12.60 -11.60
C THR A 165 -15.59 -13.12 -10.36
N VAL A 166 -15.64 -14.43 -10.11
CA VAL A 166 -16.38 -15.01 -8.97
C VAL A 166 -15.48 -15.18 -7.78
N ARG A 167 -15.55 -14.23 -6.84
CA ARG A 167 -14.73 -14.24 -5.61
C ARG A 167 -15.39 -14.92 -4.43
N SER A 168 -16.67 -15.29 -4.52
CA SER A 168 -17.42 -15.92 -3.45
C SER A 168 -18.52 -16.83 -3.97
N ILE A 169 -18.80 -17.91 -3.23
CA ILE A 169 -19.83 -18.89 -3.55
C ILE A 169 -20.46 -19.41 -2.26
N SER A 170 -21.79 -19.53 -2.21
CA SER A 170 -22.45 -20.15 -1.07
C SER A 170 -22.11 -21.63 -0.98
N PHE A 171 -22.14 -22.16 0.25
CA PHE A 171 -21.87 -23.58 0.48
C PHE A 171 -22.83 -24.50 -0.31
N GLU A 172 -24.11 -24.12 -0.40
CA GLU A 172 -25.13 -24.87 -1.13
C GLU A 172 -24.76 -24.96 -2.61
N LYS A 173 -24.40 -23.84 -3.22
CA LYS A 173 -24.02 -23.79 -4.64
C LYS A 173 -22.69 -24.51 -4.89
N TYR A 174 -21.72 -24.39 -3.96
CA TYR A 174 -20.47 -25.13 -4.07
C TYR A 174 -20.69 -26.63 -4.06
N ARG A 175 -21.59 -27.13 -3.18
CA ARG A 175 -21.95 -28.54 -3.08
C ARG A 175 -22.54 -29.11 -4.37
N GLU A 176 -23.21 -28.29 -5.18
CA GLU A 176 -23.76 -28.73 -6.48
C GLU A 176 -22.68 -29.12 -7.46
N TYR A 177 -21.52 -28.47 -7.43
CA TYR A 177 -20.37 -28.82 -8.27
C TYR A 177 -19.70 -30.13 -7.82
N ILE A 178 -19.85 -30.54 -6.56
CA ILE A 178 -19.24 -31.79 -6.07
C ILE A 178 -20.01 -32.99 -6.62
N VAL A 179 -19.26 -33.92 -7.19
CA VAL A 179 -19.79 -35.20 -7.69
C VAL A 179 -20.55 -35.90 -6.53
N GLU A 180 -21.70 -36.47 -6.82
CA GLU A 180 -22.64 -36.94 -5.81
C GLU A 180 -22.04 -37.91 -4.79
N GLU A 181 -21.21 -38.82 -5.25
CA GLU A 181 -20.50 -39.80 -4.40
C GLU A 181 -19.54 -39.17 -3.40
N ASP A 182 -18.99 -37.99 -3.73
CA ASP A 182 -18.00 -37.32 -2.90
C ASP A 182 -18.61 -36.28 -1.94
N ARG A 183 -19.88 -35.93 -2.11
CA ARG A 183 -20.58 -34.88 -1.31
C ARG A 183 -20.54 -35.18 0.19
N GLN A 184 -20.82 -36.42 0.58
CA GLN A 184 -20.84 -36.77 2.00
C GLN A 184 -19.45 -36.70 2.64
N THR A 185 -18.41 -37.07 1.91
CA THR A 185 -17.01 -36.94 2.36
C THR A 185 -16.65 -35.48 2.61
N PHE A 186 -17.03 -34.59 1.70
CA PHE A 186 -16.80 -33.15 1.84
C PHE A 186 -17.57 -32.54 3.02
N ILE A 187 -18.85 -32.88 3.18
CA ILE A 187 -19.68 -32.43 4.30
C ILE A 187 -19.08 -32.87 5.64
N ASN A 188 -18.70 -34.13 5.76
CA ASN A 188 -18.10 -34.67 6.98
C ASN A 188 -16.77 -33.99 7.31
N TRP A 189 -15.95 -33.68 6.31
CA TRP A 189 -14.70 -32.92 6.48
C TRP A 189 -15.00 -31.48 6.97
N LYS A 190 -15.97 -30.79 6.35
CA LYS A 190 -16.40 -29.46 6.79
C LYS A 190 -16.87 -29.47 8.25
N LEU A 191 -17.78 -30.38 8.62
CA LEU A 191 -18.30 -30.48 9.98
C LEU A 191 -17.19 -30.74 11.01
N ARG A 192 -16.26 -31.64 10.71
CA ARG A 192 -15.10 -31.88 11.60
C ARG A 192 -14.28 -30.62 11.82
N ASN A 193 -14.02 -29.81 10.78
CA ASN A 193 -13.29 -28.55 10.92
C ASN A 193 -14.04 -27.47 11.67
N LEU A 194 -15.38 -27.50 11.66
CA LEU A 194 -16.22 -26.64 12.47
C LEU A 194 -16.20 -27.04 13.95
N GLU A 195 -16.32 -28.33 14.25
CA GLU A 195 -16.32 -28.83 15.63
C GLU A 195 -14.94 -28.76 16.27
N ARG A 196 -13.94 -29.26 15.56
CA ARG A 196 -12.56 -29.30 16.01
C ARG A 196 -11.63 -29.05 14.85
N PHE A 197 -10.81 -28.01 14.98
CA PHE A 197 -9.82 -27.69 13.94
C PHE A 197 -8.94 -28.89 13.62
N ASN A 198 -8.86 -29.23 12.34
CA ASN A 198 -8.07 -30.31 11.82
C ASN A 198 -7.39 -29.87 10.52
N THR A 199 -6.08 -30.14 10.39
CA THR A 199 -5.29 -29.83 9.20
C THR A 199 -5.33 -30.95 8.14
N ASP A 200 -6.17 -31.96 8.31
CA ASP A 200 -6.29 -33.03 7.33
C ASP A 200 -6.80 -32.51 5.99
N SER A 201 -6.19 -32.97 4.92
CA SER A 201 -6.67 -32.73 3.57
C SER A 201 -7.61 -33.83 3.10
N ILE A 202 -8.57 -33.46 2.27
CA ILE A 202 -9.37 -34.42 1.50
C ILE A 202 -9.24 -34.16 0.01
N SER A 203 -9.42 -35.22 -0.78
CA SER A 203 -9.56 -35.13 -2.22
C SER A 203 -10.99 -35.50 -2.60
N TYR A 204 -11.54 -34.77 -3.55
CA TYR A 204 -12.90 -34.98 -4.06
C TYR A 204 -12.99 -34.52 -5.51
N ARG A 205 -14.02 -34.94 -6.20
CA ARG A 205 -14.27 -34.58 -7.59
C ARG A 205 -15.31 -33.48 -7.69
N VAL A 206 -15.07 -32.53 -8.59
CA VAL A 206 -16.05 -31.52 -8.96
C VAL A 206 -16.34 -31.64 -10.46
N GLN A 207 -17.59 -31.37 -10.84
CA GLN A 207 -18.01 -31.35 -12.24
C GLN A 207 -18.35 -29.91 -12.64
N VAL A 208 -17.65 -29.39 -13.64
CA VAL A 208 -17.83 -28.04 -14.18
C VAL A 208 -17.93 -28.14 -15.70
N ASN A 209 -19.01 -27.60 -16.28
CA ASN A 209 -19.23 -27.63 -17.73
C ASN A 209 -19.18 -29.04 -18.36
N GLY A 210 -19.56 -30.08 -17.59
CA GLY A 210 -19.53 -31.48 -18.02
C GLY A 210 -18.19 -32.20 -17.84
N GLU A 211 -17.13 -31.49 -17.48
CA GLU A 211 -15.82 -32.08 -17.20
C GLU A 211 -15.61 -32.33 -15.69
N ILE A 212 -14.87 -33.39 -15.36
CA ILE A 212 -14.55 -33.79 -13.98
C ILE A 212 -13.13 -33.36 -13.64
N TYR A 213 -13.00 -32.64 -12.52
CA TYR A 213 -11.72 -32.18 -11.98
C TYR A 213 -11.52 -32.78 -10.59
N TYR A 214 -10.27 -33.10 -10.28
CA TYR A 214 -9.86 -33.60 -8.98
C TYR A 214 -9.33 -32.45 -8.14
N MET A 215 -10.00 -32.20 -7.02
CA MET A 215 -9.66 -31.13 -6.09
C MET A 215 -9.12 -31.71 -4.79
N ARG A 216 -8.17 -31.02 -4.19
CA ARG A 216 -7.68 -31.32 -2.85
C ARG A 216 -7.81 -30.08 -1.98
N ILE A 217 -8.54 -30.18 -0.89
CA ILE A 217 -8.77 -29.08 0.05
C ILE A 217 -8.13 -29.39 1.40
N GLN A 218 -7.55 -28.36 2.02
CA GLN A 218 -6.95 -28.43 3.35
C GLN A 218 -7.23 -27.14 4.11
N ALA A 219 -7.66 -27.21 5.38
CA ALA A 219 -7.75 -26.08 6.29
C ALA A 219 -6.40 -25.90 7.02
N TYR A 220 -5.99 -24.65 7.22
CA TYR A 220 -4.78 -24.32 7.97
C TYR A 220 -5.03 -23.36 9.15
N LEU A 221 -6.16 -22.66 9.18
CA LEU A 221 -6.52 -21.72 10.24
C LEU A 221 -8.01 -21.85 10.56
N ARG A 222 -8.34 -21.77 11.85
CA ARG A 222 -9.69 -21.60 12.38
C ARG A 222 -9.68 -20.52 13.44
N GLU A 223 -10.50 -19.52 13.26
CA GLU A 223 -10.61 -18.37 14.17
C GLU A 223 -12.06 -18.14 14.54
N GLU A 224 -12.31 -17.84 15.82
CA GLU A 224 -13.63 -17.43 16.32
C GLU A 224 -13.68 -15.91 16.39
N LEU A 225 -14.69 -15.35 15.73
CA LEU A 225 -14.90 -13.91 15.67
C LEU A 225 -15.65 -13.43 16.93
N PRO A 226 -15.62 -12.12 17.24
CA PRO A 226 -16.27 -11.55 18.42
C PRO A 226 -17.79 -11.77 18.48
N ASP A 227 -18.46 -12.04 17.36
CA ASP A 227 -19.88 -12.36 17.25
C ASP A 227 -20.19 -13.86 17.44
N GLY A 228 -19.17 -14.68 17.75
CA GLY A 228 -19.28 -16.12 17.92
C GLY A 228 -19.30 -16.92 16.61
N SER A 229 -19.20 -16.27 15.46
CA SER A 229 -19.04 -16.94 14.18
C SER A 229 -17.62 -17.48 14.01
N LEU A 230 -17.45 -18.46 13.12
CA LEU A 230 -16.15 -19.04 12.81
C LEU A 230 -15.69 -18.64 11.42
N THR A 231 -14.42 -18.34 11.30
CA THR A 231 -13.72 -18.25 10.03
C THR A 231 -12.75 -19.40 9.91
N ILE A 232 -12.79 -20.11 8.79
CA ILE A 232 -11.86 -21.19 8.45
C ILE A 232 -11.16 -20.81 7.16
N GLU A 233 -9.84 -20.89 7.16
CA GLU A 233 -9.02 -20.63 5.99
C GLU A 233 -8.29 -21.88 5.52
N GLY A 234 -8.05 -21.97 4.22
CA GLY A 234 -7.39 -23.12 3.65
C GLY A 234 -6.88 -22.92 2.23
N TYR A 235 -6.33 -24.01 1.70
CA TYR A 235 -5.89 -24.11 0.31
C TYR A 235 -6.73 -25.14 -0.44
N ILE A 236 -6.84 -24.95 -1.77
CA ILE A 236 -7.50 -25.85 -2.69
C ILE A 236 -6.65 -26.01 -3.96
#